data_e07922d84f809273800ab1b0234d109e
#
_entry.id   e07922d84f809273800ab1b0234d109e
#
_cell.length_a   1.000
_cell.length_b   1.000
_cell.length_c   1.000
_cell.angle_alpha   90.00
_cell.angle_beta   90.00
_cell.angle_gamma   90.00
#
_symmetry.space_group_name_H-M   'P 1'
#
loop_
_entity.id
_entity.type
_entity.pdbx_description
1 polymer ?
#
loop_
_entity_poly.entity_id
_entity_poly.type
_entity_poly.pdbx_seq_one_letter_code
_entity_poly.pdbx_strand_id
1 'polypeptide(L)'
;MNKNTIIGFILMAAVLFGYSWYVQPSEEEIAAQRKQDSIENALRQKAEIAQKNELKAKKEQAAAAAKGDTTALFYQALNGKNEQLTLKNSKLQLTVSTHGGYVSGAKIMGFKDIKGDNNLTLFSGNEQKLNFMLAGKQDNIVTADLFFTPSNHTDSTLTLTAEAANGGQLVLNYRLGKNYLVNLQVQAKGLNGFFAPNYRQVDIEWEGLCRQQEKGFTFENRYATLTYKEKNDDSDYINETEKVTDEPMEFAIDWLAFKDQFFSSVLIPKGDIAPNSQLSSIPQEKGSGYLKQYIAKFKTDFDPTGAVPTEMEMYFGPNDFQVLKAVDEECSFDKDLDMQQLVYLGWPIVRLINRWFTIYVFDWLTQWGFNMGIVLILITMLLKAITYPLVKKSYMSSAKMRVLKPKLDEATKQYNKPEDAMMKQQAMMQLYSQYGVSPLGGCLPMLIQMPIWVAMFNFVPNAIQLRGESFLWISDLSTYDPIIEWGTNIWLIGDHLSLTCILFCVANILYSIMSMRQQKDQMVGQQAEQMKMMQWMMYLMPVMFFFMFNDYAAGLNFYYFVSLFFSAAIMWVLRKTTNDEKLLAILEARYKENKANPKKMSGLAARLAAMQKEAEELKKQREARH
;
A
#
# COMPACT_ATOMS: atom_id res chain seq x y z
N MET A 1 40.16 2.82 13.93
CA MET A 1 39.54 2.18 15.11
C MET A 1 40.64 1.56 15.93
N ASN A 2 40.73 1.91 17.22
CA ASN A 2 41.62 1.21 18.13
C ASN A 2 41.23 -0.27 18.17
N LYS A 3 42.26 -1.19 18.25
CA LYS A 3 42.01 -2.64 18.41
C LYS A 3 40.95 -2.90 19.51
N ASN A 4 40.97 -2.11 20.57
CA ASN A 4 40.04 -2.22 21.69
C ASN A 4 38.58 -1.85 21.32
N THR A 5 38.36 -0.95 20.36
CA THR A 5 36.99 -0.59 19.87
C THR A 5 36.44 -1.69 18.96
N ILE A 6 37.30 -2.33 18.17
CA ILE A 6 36.92 -3.49 17.34
C ILE A 6 36.58 -4.68 18.24
N ILE A 7 37.43 -4.94 19.24
CA ILE A 7 37.20 -6.00 20.24
C ILE A 7 35.93 -5.71 21.03
N GLY A 8 35.68 -4.46 21.43
CA GLY A 8 34.46 -4.06 22.13
C GLY A 8 33.20 -4.25 21.27
N PHE A 9 33.26 -3.97 19.96
CA PHE A 9 32.15 -4.21 19.04
C PHE A 9 31.94 -5.70 18.75
N ILE A 10 33.01 -6.45 18.57
CA ILE A 10 32.94 -7.92 18.40
C ILE A 10 32.42 -8.55 19.69
N LEU A 11 32.85 -8.10 20.88
CA LEU A 11 32.31 -8.54 22.16
C LEU A 11 30.86 -8.13 22.35
N MET A 12 30.45 -6.92 21.97
CA MET A 12 29.06 -6.49 22.03
C MET A 12 28.19 -7.26 21.04
N ALA A 13 28.63 -7.47 19.82
CA ALA A 13 27.97 -8.33 18.86
C ALA A 13 27.94 -9.79 19.35
N ALA A 14 29.03 -10.32 19.87
CA ALA A 14 29.09 -11.66 20.45
C ALA A 14 28.20 -11.80 21.69
N VAL A 15 28.08 -10.77 22.52
CA VAL A 15 27.17 -10.75 23.68
C VAL A 15 25.71 -10.64 23.20
N LEU A 16 25.40 -9.80 22.20
CA LEU A 16 24.06 -9.71 21.63
C LEU A 16 23.67 -10.99 20.87
N PHE A 17 24.57 -11.54 20.07
CA PHE A 17 24.34 -12.81 19.38
C PHE A 17 24.35 -13.98 20.37
N GLY A 18 25.27 -14.00 21.34
CA GLY A 18 25.33 -15.02 22.38
C GLY A 18 24.15 -14.95 23.34
N TYR A 19 23.69 -13.75 23.68
CA TYR A 19 22.45 -13.56 24.45
C TYR A 19 21.22 -13.91 23.64
N SER A 20 21.16 -13.49 22.35
CA SER A 20 20.08 -13.90 21.43
C SER A 20 20.06 -15.41 21.21
N TRP A 21 21.24 -16.05 21.14
CA TRP A 21 21.35 -17.50 21.00
C TRP A 21 21.07 -18.24 22.32
N TYR A 22 21.45 -17.69 23.45
CA TYR A 22 21.14 -18.23 24.79
C TYR A 22 19.67 -18.07 25.18
N VAL A 23 19.03 -16.99 24.76
CA VAL A 23 17.60 -16.70 24.97
C VAL A 23 16.73 -17.30 23.88
N GLN A 24 17.30 -17.72 22.74
CA GLN A 24 16.56 -18.50 21.76
C GLN A 24 16.17 -19.83 22.41
N PRO A 25 14.87 -20.14 22.49
CA PRO A 25 14.44 -21.48 22.87
C PRO A 25 15.12 -22.48 21.95
N SER A 26 15.48 -23.65 22.47
CA SER A 26 16.14 -24.69 21.70
C SER A 26 15.34 -25.04 20.44
N GLU A 27 16.00 -25.52 19.38
CA GLU A 27 15.29 -25.94 18.15
C GLU A 27 14.15 -26.93 18.47
N GLU A 28 14.33 -27.74 19.51
CA GLU A 28 13.31 -28.67 20.02
C GLU A 28 12.15 -27.92 20.68
N GLU A 29 12.41 -26.85 21.45
CA GLU A 29 11.36 -26.00 22.06
C GLU A 29 10.62 -25.18 21.01
N ILE A 30 11.34 -24.60 20.03
CA ILE A 30 10.73 -23.90 18.88
C ILE A 30 9.90 -24.87 18.03
N ALA A 31 10.39 -26.09 17.79
CA ALA A 31 9.66 -27.12 17.06
C ALA A 31 8.46 -27.64 17.87
N ALA A 32 8.61 -27.77 19.18
CA ALA A 32 7.51 -28.16 20.09
C ALA A 32 6.46 -27.04 20.17
N GLN A 33 6.88 -25.78 20.28
CA GLN A 33 6.00 -24.61 20.33
C GLN A 33 5.27 -24.40 19.00
N ARG A 34 5.99 -24.50 17.86
CA ARG A 34 5.37 -24.48 16.52
C ARG A 34 4.40 -25.63 16.31
N LYS A 35 4.73 -26.81 16.84
CA LYS A 35 3.86 -27.99 16.77
C LYS A 35 2.63 -27.82 17.67
N GLN A 36 2.79 -27.20 18.83
CA GLN A 36 1.72 -26.92 19.76
C GLN A 36 0.81 -25.78 19.24
N ASP A 37 1.40 -24.69 18.73
CA ASP A 37 0.68 -23.60 18.05
C ASP A 37 -0.04 -24.11 16.80
N SER A 38 0.60 -25.00 16.01
CA SER A 38 -0.02 -25.64 14.84
C SER A 38 -1.18 -26.55 15.24
N ILE A 39 -1.03 -27.32 16.33
CA ILE A 39 -2.09 -28.20 16.85
C ILE A 39 -3.22 -27.35 17.46
N GLU A 40 -2.91 -26.30 18.19
CA GLU A 40 -3.91 -25.41 18.79
C GLU A 40 -4.66 -24.61 17.70
N ASN A 41 -3.95 -24.09 16.70
CA ASN A 41 -4.56 -23.45 15.54
C ASN A 41 -5.40 -24.43 14.71
N ALA A 42 -4.91 -25.66 14.50
CA ALA A 42 -5.67 -26.71 13.82
C ALA A 42 -6.90 -27.15 14.63
N LEU A 43 -6.80 -27.20 15.97
CA LEU A 43 -7.94 -27.47 16.84
C LEU A 43 -8.94 -26.34 16.88
N ARG A 44 -8.48 -25.08 16.94
CA ARG A 44 -9.34 -23.88 16.80
C ARG A 44 -10.03 -23.87 15.44
N GLN A 45 -9.28 -24.03 14.35
CA GLN A 45 -9.87 -24.12 13.00
C GLN A 45 -10.86 -25.27 12.88
N LYS A 46 -10.55 -26.45 13.43
CA LYS A 46 -11.49 -27.58 13.45
C LYS A 46 -12.73 -27.26 14.30
N ALA A 47 -12.59 -26.62 15.44
CA ALA A 47 -13.70 -26.21 16.28
C ALA A 47 -14.56 -25.14 15.60
N GLU A 48 -13.94 -24.14 14.97
CA GLU A 48 -14.63 -23.11 14.20
C GLU A 48 -15.32 -23.69 12.96
N ILE A 49 -14.64 -24.57 12.22
CA ILE A 49 -15.22 -25.30 11.08
C ILE A 49 -16.37 -26.21 11.56
N ALA A 50 -16.21 -26.91 12.68
CA ALA A 50 -17.27 -27.75 13.25
C ALA A 50 -18.47 -26.89 13.68
N GLN A 51 -18.24 -25.76 14.34
CA GLN A 51 -19.28 -24.81 14.75
C GLN A 51 -19.96 -24.17 13.54
N LYS A 52 -19.17 -23.80 12.52
CA LYS A 52 -19.67 -23.25 11.24
C LYS A 52 -20.48 -24.31 10.48
N ASN A 53 -20.02 -25.57 10.47
CA ASN A 53 -20.73 -26.69 9.85
C ASN A 53 -21.99 -27.05 10.60
N GLU A 54 -21.98 -27.01 11.95
CA GLU A 54 -23.18 -27.23 12.77
C GLU A 54 -24.20 -26.11 12.58
N LEU A 55 -23.75 -24.84 12.51
CA LEU A 55 -24.59 -23.69 12.21
C LEU A 55 -25.16 -23.78 10.79
N LYS A 56 -24.33 -24.22 9.83
CA LYS A 56 -24.75 -24.44 8.45
C LYS A 56 -25.75 -25.59 8.35
N ALA A 57 -25.50 -26.70 9.03
CA ALA A 57 -26.44 -27.82 9.09
C ALA A 57 -27.77 -27.43 9.76
N LYS A 58 -27.73 -26.61 10.82
CA LYS A 58 -28.95 -26.05 11.44
C LYS A 58 -29.70 -25.11 10.50
N LYS A 59 -28.97 -24.25 9.77
CA LYS A 59 -29.56 -23.38 8.73
C LYS A 59 -30.17 -24.20 7.59
N GLU A 60 -29.47 -25.24 7.11
CA GLU A 60 -29.96 -26.12 6.05
C GLU A 60 -31.18 -26.96 6.51
N GLN A 61 -31.21 -27.42 7.75
CA GLN A 61 -32.36 -28.10 8.33
C GLN A 61 -33.56 -27.14 8.48
N ALA A 62 -33.33 -25.91 8.94
CA ALA A 62 -34.36 -24.89 9.04
C ALA A 62 -34.89 -24.51 7.64
N ALA A 63 -34.02 -24.34 6.66
CA ALA A 63 -34.39 -24.08 5.27
C ALA A 63 -35.14 -25.27 4.64
N ALA A 64 -34.73 -26.51 4.93
CA ALA A 64 -35.43 -27.71 4.48
C ALA A 64 -36.83 -27.85 5.15
N ALA A 65 -36.93 -27.53 6.44
CA ALA A 65 -38.22 -27.47 7.15
C ALA A 65 -39.13 -26.39 6.56
N ALA A 66 -38.61 -25.21 6.29
CA ALA A 66 -39.32 -24.11 5.64
C ALA A 66 -39.80 -24.47 4.23
N LYS A 67 -39.04 -25.25 3.47
CA LYS A 67 -39.41 -25.77 2.14
C LYS A 67 -40.59 -26.74 2.19
N GLY A 68 -40.77 -27.42 3.30
CA GLY A 68 -41.94 -28.33 3.54
C GLY A 68 -43.17 -27.62 4.09
N ASP A 69 -43.01 -26.41 4.63
CA ASP A 69 -44.09 -25.64 5.24
C ASP A 69 -44.91 -24.85 4.18
N THR A 70 -46.02 -25.43 3.75
CA THR A 70 -46.89 -24.80 2.77
C THR A 70 -47.59 -23.54 3.30
N THR A 71 -47.48 -23.23 4.59
CA THR A 71 -48.03 -22.02 5.23
C THR A 71 -47.00 -20.87 5.26
N ALA A 72 -45.73 -21.15 4.92
CA ALA A 72 -44.69 -20.12 4.86
C ALA A 72 -45.04 -19.03 3.87
N LEU A 73 -44.85 -17.77 4.24
CA LEU A 73 -45.23 -16.59 3.45
C LEU A 73 -44.68 -16.61 2.02
N PHE A 74 -43.44 -17.10 1.84
CA PHE A 74 -42.75 -17.19 0.54
C PHE A 74 -42.62 -18.65 0.04
N TYR A 75 -43.53 -19.56 0.43
CA TYR A 75 -43.47 -20.97 0.07
C TYR A 75 -43.18 -21.23 -1.42
N GLN A 76 -43.89 -20.48 -2.31
CA GLN A 76 -43.68 -20.62 -3.75
C GLN A 76 -42.26 -20.20 -4.16
N ALA A 77 -41.73 -19.16 -3.56
CA ALA A 77 -40.39 -18.66 -3.84
C ALA A 77 -39.27 -19.50 -3.18
N LEU A 78 -39.59 -20.35 -2.20
CA LEU A 78 -38.62 -21.32 -1.63
C LEU A 78 -38.36 -22.51 -2.55
N ASN A 79 -39.25 -22.73 -3.54
CA ASN A 79 -39.20 -23.87 -4.45
C ASN A 79 -39.15 -23.35 -5.90
N GLY A 80 -37.95 -23.20 -6.43
CA GLY A 80 -37.73 -22.66 -7.78
C GLY A 80 -36.53 -23.28 -8.47
N LYS A 81 -36.25 -22.81 -9.67
CA LYS A 81 -35.08 -23.19 -10.45
C LYS A 81 -34.09 -22.03 -10.50
N ASN A 82 -32.82 -22.34 -10.25
CA ASN A 82 -31.77 -21.34 -10.36
C ASN A 82 -31.41 -21.13 -11.83
N GLU A 83 -31.55 -19.90 -12.31
CA GLU A 83 -31.11 -19.43 -13.61
C GLU A 83 -30.02 -18.36 -13.45
N GLN A 84 -29.11 -18.30 -14.42
CA GLN A 84 -28.06 -17.29 -14.45
C GLN A 84 -28.37 -16.31 -15.58
N LEU A 85 -28.59 -15.06 -15.21
CA LEU A 85 -28.99 -13.99 -16.13
C LEU A 85 -27.83 -13.02 -16.33
N THR A 86 -27.62 -12.57 -17.56
CA THR A 86 -26.47 -11.72 -17.89
C THR A 86 -26.93 -10.28 -18.16
N LEU A 87 -26.24 -9.34 -17.49
CA LEU A 87 -26.23 -7.92 -17.83
C LEU A 87 -24.86 -7.57 -18.42
N LYS A 88 -24.80 -6.78 -19.47
CA LYS A 88 -23.52 -6.44 -20.13
C LYS A 88 -23.54 -5.04 -20.75
N ASN A 89 -22.39 -4.40 -20.69
CA ASN A 89 -22.06 -3.21 -21.46
C ASN A 89 -20.66 -3.39 -22.13
N SER A 90 -20.09 -2.34 -22.65
CA SER A 90 -18.75 -2.41 -23.30
C SER A 90 -17.58 -2.68 -22.35
N LYS A 91 -17.77 -2.50 -21.04
CA LYS A 91 -16.71 -2.56 -20.00
C LYS A 91 -16.92 -3.68 -18.99
N LEU A 92 -18.17 -4.08 -18.75
CA LEU A 92 -18.53 -4.99 -17.66
C LEU A 92 -19.59 -5.99 -18.13
N GLN A 93 -19.39 -7.25 -17.75
CA GLN A 93 -20.40 -8.30 -17.88
C GLN A 93 -20.68 -8.86 -16.48
N LEU A 94 -21.93 -8.77 -16.04
CA LEU A 94 -22.41 -9.30 -14.78
C LEU A 94 -23.27 -10.53 -15.00
N THR A 95 -23.20 -11.48 -14.09
CA THR A 95 -24.10 -12.61 -14.01
C THR A 95 -24.90 -12.50 -12.72
N VAL A 96 -26.22 -12.51 -12.83
CA VAL A 96 -27.14 -12.44 -11.68
C VAL A 96 -27.81 -13.79 -11.50
N SER A 97 -27.78 -14.34 -10.30
CA SER A 97 -28.43 -15.59 -9.94
C SER A 97 -29.89 -15.33 -9.56
N THR A 98 -30.83 -16.12 -10.09
CA THR A 98 -32.23 -16.05 -9.64
C THR A 98 -32.42 -16.71 -8.26
N HIS A 99 -31.52 -17.57 -7.81
CA HIS A 99 -31.47 -18.06 -6.44
C HIS A 99 -30.66 -17.08 -5.59
N GLY A 100 -31.28 -16.44 -4.64
CA GLY A 100 -30.70 -15.40 -3.80
C GLY A 100 -30.79 -13.98 -4.40
N GLY A 101 -30.97 -13.85 -5.71
CA GLY A 101 -31.13 -12.58 -6.39
C GLY A 101 -29.87 -11.70 -6.44
N TYR A 102 -28.69 -12.22 -6.21
CA TYR A 102 -27.44 -11.46 -6.13
C TYR A 102 -26.57 -11.59 -7.40
N VAL A 103 -25.61 -10.68 -7.56
CA VAL A 103 -24.59 -10.75 -8.61
C VAL A 103 -23.61 -11.88 -8.28
N SER A 104 -23.71 -12.99 -9.02
CA SER A 104 -22.92 -14.20 -8.83
C SER A 104 -21.64 -14.25 -9.68
N GLY A 105 -21.46 -13.28 -10.58
CA GLY A 105 -20.26 -13.20 -11.38
C GLY A 105 -20.05 -11.81 -11.99
N ALA A 106 -18.79 -11.39 -12.09
CA ALA A 106 -18.38 -10.16 -12.74
C ALA A 106 -17.15 -10.40 -13.59
N LYS A 107 -17.22 -10.00 -14.88
CA LYS A 107 -16.09 -10.00 -15.82
C LYS A 107 -15.81 -8.58 -16.28
N ILE A 108 -14.56 -8.16 -16.17
CA ILE A 108 -14.09 -6.86 -16.60
C ILE A 108 -13.50 -7.01 -18.01
N MET A 109 -14.06 -6.27 -18.96
CA MET A 109 -13.68 -6.35 -20.35
C MET A 109 -12.39 -5.57 -20.61
N GLY A 110 -11.54 -6.09 -21.50
CA GLY A 110 -10.31 -5.41 -21.92
C GLY A 110 -9.09 -5.59 -21.00
N PHE A 111 -9.23 -6.32 -19.89
CA PHE A 111 -8.12 -6.70 -19.04
C PHE A 111 -7.84 -8.19 -19.16
N LYS A 112 -6.56 -8.55 -19.27
CA LYS A 112 -6.14 -9.95 -19.27
C LYS A 112 -6.16 -10.51 -17.86
N ASP A 113 -6.59 -11.75 -17.71
CA ASP A 113 -6.43 -12.48 -16.45
C ASP A 113 -5.02 -13.11 -16.35
N ILE A 114 -4.72 -13.76 -15.23
CA ILE A 114 -3.43 -14.43 -14.99
C ILE A 114 -3.15 -15.57 -15.99
N LYS A 115 -4.19 -16.11 -16.65
CA LYS A 115 -4.08 -17.17 -17.67
C LYS A 115 -3.91 -16.63 -19.08
N GLY A 116 -4.06 -15.30 -19.26
CA GLY A 116 -3.95 -14.61 -20.54
C GLY A 116 -5.27 -14.45 -21.29
N ASP A 117 -6.42 -14.81 -20.69
CA ASP A 117 -7.74 -14.54 -21.26
C ASP A 117 -8.00 -13.03 -21.31
N ASN A 118 -8.61 -12.56 -22.41
CA ASN A 118 -8.79 -11.12 -22.65
C ASN A 118 -9.87 -10.44 -21.78
N ASN A 119 -10.60 -11.20 -20.97
CA ASN A 119 -11.64 -10.69 -20.08
C ASN A 119 -11.40 -11.21 -18.68
N LEU A 120 -10.99 -10.32 -17.77
CA LEU A 120 -10.66 -10.66 -16.40
C LEU A 120 -11.92 -11.06 -15.63
N THR A 121 -11.93 -12.25 -15.05
CA THR A 121 -12.99 -12.70 -14.15
C THR A 121 -12.68 -12.26 -12.74
N LEU A 122 -13.40 -11.25 -12.24
CA LEU A 122 -13.23 -10.75 -10.88
C LEU A 122 -13.71 -11.78 -9.85
N PHE A 123 -14.88 -12.34 -10.07
CA PHE A 123 -15.43 -13.48 -9.32
C PHE A 123 -16.48 -14.23 -10.15
N SER A 124 -16.81 -15.47 -9.76
CA SER A 124 -17.84 -16.27 -10.43
C SER A 124 -18.48 -17.30 -9.49
N GLY A 125 -19.72 -17.68 -9.81
CA GLY A 125 -20.44 -18.73 -9.07
C GLY A 125 -20.77 -18.33 -7.62
N ASN A 126 -20.19 -19.03 -6.65
CA ASN A 126 -20.47 -18.81 -5.23
C ASN A 126 -19.37 -18.02 -4.51
N GLU A 127 -18.45 -17.40 -5.26
CA GLU A 127 -17.31 -16.68 -4.68
C GLU A 127 -17.71 -15.35 -4.05
N GLN A 128 -18.78 -14.72 -4.54
CA GLN A 128 -19.34 -13.51 -3.92
C GLN A 128 -20.85 -13.68 -3.74
N LYS A 129 -21.36 -13.24 -2.60
CA LYS A 129 -22.79 -13.31 -2.23
C LYS A 129 -23.18 -12.06 -1.49
N LEU A 130 -24.36 -11.55 -1.81
CA LEU A 130 -24.99 -10.44 -1.10
C LEU A 130 -26.39 -10.89 -0.65
N ASN A 131 -26.59 -10.98 0.65
CA ASN A 131 -27.82 -11.47 1.27
C ASN A 131 -28.50 -10.36 2.06
N PHE A 132 -29.80 -10.24 1.90
CA PHE A 132 -30.66 -9.39 2.72
C PHE A 132 -31.45 -10.25 3.69
N MET A 133 -31.42 -9.89 4.95
CA MET A 133 -32.22 -10.52 6.00
C MET A 133 -33.24 -9.51 6.52
N LEU A 134 -34.50 -9.72 6.15
CA LEU A 134 -35.60 -8.86 6.54
C LEU A 134 -36.31 -9.51 7.72
N ALA A 135 -36.21 -8.91 8.91
CA ALA A 135 -36.80 -9.44 10.13
C ALA A 135 -38.29 -9.09 10.17
N GLY A 136 -39.14 -10.12 10.15
CA GLY A 136 -40.57 -10.01 10.35
C GLY A 136 -40.97 -10.14 11.82
N LYS A 137 -42.28 -10.04 12.10
CA LYS A 137 -42.82 -10.18 13.46
C LYS A 137 -42.72 -11.60 14.02
N GLN A 138 -42.80 -12.59 13.17
CA GLN A 138 -42.76 -14.03 13.54
C GLN A 138 -41.61 -14.76 12.86
N ASP A 139 -41.42 -14.51 11.56
CA ASP A 139 -40.41 -15.16 10.71
C ASP A 139 -39.49 -14.14 10.06
N ASN A 140 -38.34 -14.58 9.62
CA ASN A 140 -37.39 -13.78 8.86
C ASN A 140 -37.40 -14.19 7.38
N ILE A 141 -37.29 -13.22 6.48
CA ILE A 141 -37.04 -13.47 5.07
C ILE A 141 -35.55 -13.34 4.81
N VAL A 142 -34.94 -14.40 4.29
CA VAL A 142 -33.51 -14.41 3.87
C VAL A 142 -33.49 -14.57 2.35
N THR A 143 -32.95 -13.58 1.64
CA THR A 143 -32.95 -13.63 0.17
C THR A 143 -32.18 -14.81 -0.39
N ALA A 144 -31.14 -15.28 0.31
CA ALA A 144 -30.36 -16.47 -0.09
C ALA A 144 -31.20 -17.73 -0.27
N ASP A 145 -32.34 -17.83 0.41
CA ASP A 145 -33.22 -19.00 0.34
C ASP A 145 -34.27 -18.90 -0.76
N LEU A 146 -34.47 -17.72 -1.34
CA LEU A 146 -35.53 -17.43 -2.30
C LEU A 146 -35.08 -17.62 -3.74
N PHE A 147 -35.99 -18.13 -4.56
CA PHE A 147 -35.92 -18.13 -6.02
C PHE A 147 -36.79 -17.01 -6.57
N PHE A 148 -36.15 -16.14 -7.35
CA PHE A 148 -36.82 -14.98 -7.96
C PHE A 148 -37.22 -15.29 -9.38
N THR A 149 -38.37 -14.79 -9.79
CA THR A 149 -38.88 -14.83 -11.16
C THR A 149 -38.36 -13.61 -11.91
N PRO A 150 -37.65 -13.78 -13.04
CA PRO A 150 -37.12 -12.66 -13.79
C PRO A 150 -38.18 -12.01 -14.67
N SER A 151 -38.08 -10.70 -14.83
CA SER A 151 -38.85 -9.89 -15.77
C SER A 151 -38.02 -8.69 -16.23
N ASN A 152 -38.47 -8.00 -17.28
CA ASN A 152 -37.80 -6.82 -17.84
C ASN A 152 -36.28 -7.04 -18.09
N HIS A 153 -35.90 -8.26 -18.53
CA HIS A 153 -34.50 -8.60 -18.77
C HIS A 153 -34.03 -8.04 -20.12
N THR A 154 -33.09 -7.13 -20.05
CA THR A 154 -32.35 -6.56 -21.20
C THR A 154 -30.85 -6.63 -20.92
N ASP A 155 -30.01 -6.15 -21.84
CA ASP A 155 -28.57 -6.07 -21.58
C ASP A 155 -28.21 -5.18 -20.36
N SER A 156 -29.05 -4.20 -20.00
CA SER A 156 -28.77 -3.23 -18.94
C SER A 156 -29.76 -3.22 -17.77
N THR A 157 -30.89 -3.91 -17.89
CA THR A 157 -31.93 -3.93 -16.85
C THR A 157 -32.39 -5.35 -16.56
N LEU A 158 -32.72 -5.61 -15.28
CA LEU A 158 -33.28 -6.88 -14.83
C LEU A 158 -34.13 -6.62 -13.59
N THR A 159 -35.35 -7.12 -13.61
CA THR A 159 -36.23 -7.15 -12.44
C THR A 159 -36.38 -8.60 -11.98
N LEU A 160 -36.13 -8.85 -10.70
CA LEU A 160 -36.30 -10.12 -10.03
C LEU A 160 -37.41 -9.97 -8.98
N THR A 161 -38.41 -10.85 -8.99
CA THR A 161 -39.56 -10.77 -8.08
C THR A 161 -39.75 -12.10 -7.35
N ALA A 162 -39.82 -12.08 -6.03
CA ALA A 162 -40.31 -13.17 -5.22
C ALA A 162 -41.70 -12.83 -4.70
N GLU A 163 -42.68 -13.70 -5.00
CA GLU A 163 -44.07 -13.51 -4.61
C GLU A 163 -44.37 -14.20 -3.28
N ALA A 164 -45.11 -13.48 -2.42
CA ALA A 164 -45.60 -14.00 -1.15
C ALA A 164 -47.05 -14.50 -1.30
N ALA A 165 -47.46 -15.47 -0.47
CA ALA A 165 -48.78 -16.09 -0.49
C ALA A 165 -49.92 -15.08 -0.25
N ASN A 166 -49.62 -13.95 0.38
CA ASN A 166 -50.61 -12.86 0.62
C ASN A 166 -50.68 -11.84 -0.53
N GLY A 167 -50.01 -12.08 -1.65
CA GLY A 167 -49.92 -11.18 -2.79
C GLY A 167 -48.87 -10.07 -2.63
N GLY A 168 -48.11 -10.06 -1.53
CA GLY A 168 -46.99 -9.17 -1.38
C GLY A 168 -45.78 -9.65 -2.24
N GLN A 169 -44.85 -8.76 -2.47
CA GLN A 169 -43.70 -9.03 -3.34
C GLN A 169 -42.40 -8.46 -2.74
N LEU A 170 -41.31 -9.22 -2.85
CA LEU A 170 -39.96 -8.70 -2.70
C LEU A 170 -39.38 -8.53 -4.11
N VAL A 171 -39.01 -7.30 -4.45
CA VAL A 171 -38.57 -6.92 -5.80
C VAL A 171 -37.14 -6.42 -5.74
N LEU A 172 -36.27 -6.97 -6.60
CA LEU A 172 -34.91 -6.54 -6.83
C LEU A 172 -34.80 -6.00 -8.25
N ASN A 173 -34.45 -4.72 -8.40
CA ASN A 173 -34.25 -4.09 -9.70
C ASN A 173 -32.79 -3.79 -9.91
N TYR A 174 -32.22 -4.37 -10.94
CA TYR A 174 -30.85 -4.11 -11.37
C TYR A 174 -30.85 -3.20 -12.59
N ARG A 175 -29.95 -2.20 -12.57
CA ARG A 175 -29.70 -1.30 -13.71
C ARG A 175 -28.22 -1.09 -13.89
N LEU A 176 -27.65 -1.71 -14.93
CA LEU A 176 -26.24 -1.55 -15.29
C LEU A 176 -26.03 -0.21 -16.02
N GLY A 177 -25.12 0.60 -15.53
CA GLY A 177 -24.70 1.87 -16.14
C GLY A 177 -23.85 1.66 -17.39
N LYS A 178 -23.33 2.75 -17.94
CA LYS A 178 -22.43 2.72 -19.10
C LYS A 178 -20.99 2.30 -18.75
N ASN A 179 -20.62 2.48 -17.49
CA ASN A 179 -19.28 2.18 -16.96
C ASN A 179 -19.29 0.93 -16.07
N TYR A 180 -18.67 1.00 -14.91
CA TYR A 180 -18.48 -0.10 -13.98
C TYR A 180 -19.51 -0.12 -12.83
N LEU A 181 -20.49 0.81 -12.85
CA LEU A 181 -21.53 0.92 -11.83
C LEU A 181 -22.77 0.14 -12.21
N VAL A 182 -23.37 -0.52 -11.22
CA VAL A 182 -24.70 -1.11 -11.29
C VAL A 182 -25.53 -0.65 -10.11
N ASN A 183 -26.72 -0.11 -10.37
CA ASN A 183 -27.68 0.26 -9.34
C ASN A 183 -28.55 -0.95 -8.99
N LEU A 184 -28.75 -1.19 -7.69
CA LEU A 184 -29.64 -2.18 -7.13
C LEU A 184 -30.67 -1.49 -6.25
N GLN A 185 -31.95 -1.74 -6.52
CA GLN A 185 -33.07 -1.31 -5.69
C GLN A 185 -33.75 -2.54 -5.09
N VAL A 186 -33.92 -2.55 -3.77
CA VAL A 186 -34.62 -3.60 -3.02
C VAL A 186 -35.90 -3.00 -2.47
N GLN A 187 -37.05 -3.61 -2.78
CA GLN A 187 -38.36 -3.07 -2.39
C GLN A 187 -39.31 -4.18 -1.94
N ALA A 188 -39.90 -4.02 -0.77
CA ALA A 188 -40.90 -4.94 -0.20
C ALA A 188 -42.29 -4.38 -0.41
N LYS A 189 -42.95 -4.75 -1.50
CA LYS A 189 -44.30 -4.28 -1.87
C LYS A 189 -45.38 -5.12 -1.22
N GLY A 190 -46.40 -4.50 -0.63
CA GLY A 190 -47.55 -5.22 -0.06
C GLY A 190 -47.23 -6.10 1.15
N LEU A 191 -46.10 -5.88 1.81
CA LEU A 191 -45.62 -6.64 2.97
C LEU A 191 -45.74 -5.85 4.29
N ASN A 192 -46.47 -4.77 4.33
CA ASN A 192 -46.56 -3.87 5.49
C ASN A 192 -46.98 -4.58 6.80
N GLY A 193 -47.82 -5.60 6.72
CA GLY A 193 -48.24 -6.40 7.88
C GLY A 193 -47.18 -7.33 8.44
N PHE A 194 -46.16 -7.63 7.66
CA PHE A 194 -45.07 -8.56 8.00
C PHE A 194 -44.07 -7.92 8.97
N PHE A 195 -43.70 -6.67 8.75
CA PHE A 195 -42.66 -5.98 9.55
C PHE A 195 -43.22 -5.40 10.86
N ALA A 196 -42.35 -5.24 11.84
CA ALA A 196 -42.66 -4.48 13.04
C ALA A 196 -42.82 -2.99 12.70
N PRO A 197 -43.65 -2.22 13.41
CA PRO A 197 -43.88 -0.80 13.10
C PRO A 197 -42.65 0.10 13.16
N ASN A 198 -41.63 -0.30 13.93
CA ASN A 198 -40.38 0.41 14.12
C ASN A 198 -39.23 -0.17 13.26
N TYR A 199 -39.49 -1.12 12.38
CA TYR A 199 -38.47 -1.69 11.50
C TYR A 199 -38.09 -0.65 10.45
N ARG A 200 -36.82 -0.22 10.45
CA ARG A 200 -36.30 0.86 9.59
C ARG A 200 -34.94 0.53 8.98
N GLN A 201 -34.37 -0.62 9.31
CA GLN A 201 -33.09 -1.05 8.82
C GLN A 201 -33.13 -2.52 8.41
N VAL A 202 -32.48 -2.85 7.33
CA VAL A 202 -32.28 -4.23 6.85
C VAL A 202 -30.89 -4.70 7.16
N ASP A 203 -30.78 -5.93 7.66
CA ASP A 203 -29.50 -6.61 7.85
C ASP A 203 -29.00 -7.12 6.51
N ILE A 204 -27.71 -6.86 6.23
CA ILE A 204 -27.04 -7.27 4.99
C ILE A 204 -25.78 -8.05 5.36
N GLU A 205 -25.61 -9.18 4.70
CA GLU A 205 -24.35 -9.96 4.75
C GLU A 205 -23.76 -10.01 3.35
N TRP A 206 -22.57 -9.44 3.20
CA TRP A 206 -21.81 -9.47 1.96
C TRP A 206 -20.54 -10.28 2.18
N GLU A 207 -20.39 -11.35 1.42
CA GLU A 207 -19.22 -12.24 1.46
C GLU A 207 -18.53 -12.25 0.11
N GLY A 208 -17.20 -12.34 0.10
CA GLY A 208 -16.43 -12.44 -1.13
C GLY A 208 -15.11 -13.16 -0.95
N LEU A 209 -14.78 -14.04 -1.90
CA LEU A 209 -13.45 -14.59 -2.09
C LEU A 209 -12.71 -13.71 -3.08
N CYS A 210 -11.59 -13.10 -2.64
CA CYS A 210 -10.72 -12.30 -3.46
C CYS A 210 -9.80 -13.20 -4.27
N ARG A 211 -9.99 -13.26 -5.59
CA ARG A 211 -9.15 -14.06 -6.50
C ARG A 211 -7.76 -13.48 -6.60
N GLN A 212 -6.77 -14.36 -6.74
CA GLN A 212 -5.44 -13.96 -7.19
C GLN A 212 -5.50 -13.63 -8.68
N GLN A 213 -5.17 -12.38 -9.04
CA GLN A 213 -5.18 -11.86 -10.40
C GLN A 213 -3.77 -11.65 -10.96
N GLU A 214 -2.75 -11.63 -10.08
CA GLU A 214 -1.37 -11.35 -10.44
C GLU A 214 -0.46 -12.56 -10.16
N LYS A 215 0.68 -12.64 -10.87
CA LYS A 215 1.63 -13.74 -10.73
C LYS A 215 2.22 -13.85 -9.32
N GLY A 216 2.48 -12.71 -8.67
CA GLY A 216 3.13 -12.63 -7.37
C GLY A 216 2.17 -12.65 -6.19
N PHE A 217 1.77 -13.84 -5.68
CA PHE A 217 0.86 -13.96 -4.52
C PHE A 217 1.27 -13.08 -3.34
N THR A 218 2.53 -13.15 -2.89
CA THR A 218 3.01 -12.41 -1.71
C THR A 218 2.90 -10.89 -1.91
N PHE A 219 3.17 -10.43 -3.13
CA PHE A 219 3.14 -9.02 -3.46
C PHE A 219 1.70 -8.50 -3.58
N GLU A 220 0.85 -9.18 -4.35
CA GLU A 220 -0.56 -8.83 -4.53
C GLU A 220 -1.33 -8.85 -3.21
N ASN A 221 -1.08 -9.88 -2.37
CA ASN A 221 -1.75 -10.04 -1.08
C ASN A 221 -1.51 -8.87 -0.10
N ARG A 222 -0.42 -8.09 -0.27
CA ARG A 222 -0.17 -6.86 0.52
C ARG A 222 -1.16 -5.75 0.23
N TYR A 223 -1.72 -5.73 -0.99
CA TYR A 223 -2.68 -4.72 -1.44
C TYR A 223 -4.12 -5.21 -1.40
N ALA A 224 -4.31 -6.51 -1.15
CA ALA A 224 -5.63 -7.10 -0.98
C ALA A 224 -6.18 -6.74 0.41
N THR A 225 -7.20 -5.86 0.48
CA THR A 225 -7.73 -5.29 1.71
C THR A 225 -9.25 -5.20 1.71
N LEU A 226 -9.88 -5.39 2.87
CA LEU A 226 -11.24 -4.93 3.10
C LEU A 226 -11.16 -3.45 3.51
N THR A 227 -11.55 -2.58 2.60
CA THR A 227 -11.44 -1.13 2.73
C THR A 227 -12.82 -0.53 2.96
N TYR A 228 -12.89 0.53 3.74
CA TYR A 228 -14.12 1.25 4.01
C TYR A 228 -13.86 2.76 4.00
N LYS A 229 -14.90 3.54 3.77
CA LYS A 229 -14.87 5.00 3.96
C LYS A 229 -15.76 5.37 5.13
N GLU A 230 -15.16 5.91 6.17
CA GLU A 230 -15.87 6.50 7.28
C GLU A 230 -16.60 7.76 6.84
N LYS A 231 -17.80 7.96 7.35
CA LYS A 231 -18.59 9.15 7.01
C LYS A 231 -17.87 10.43 7.46
N ASN A 232 -17.66 11.34 6.52
CA ASN A 232 -16.94 12.61 6.70
C ASN A 232 -15.45 12.49 7.07
N ASP A 233 -14.81 11.35 6.82
CA ASP A 233 -13.38 11.13 7.02
C ASP A 233 -12.74 10.47 5.79
N ASP A 234 -11.43 10.22 5.81
CA ASP A 234 -10.70 9.49 4.78
C ASP A 234 -11.10 7.99 4.77
N SER A 235 -10.78 7.30 3.68
CA SER A 235 -10.88 5.84 3.63
C SER A 235 -9.79 5.18 4.45
N ASP A 236 -10.13 4.06 5.10
CA ASP A 236 -9.21 3.22 5.82
C ASP A 236 -9.51 1.74 5.52
N TYR A 237 -8.72 0.83 6.05
CA TYR A 237 -8.89 -0.61 5.87
C TYR A 237 -8.66 -1.32 7.20
N ILE A 238 -9.31 -2.47 7.40
CA ILE A 238 -9.06 -3.28 8.58
C ILE A 238 -7.61 -3.75 8.56
N ASN A 239 -6.96 -3.68 9.73
CA ASN A 239 -5.53 -3.99 9.86
C ASN A 239 -5.27 -5.48 9.65
N GLU A 240 -5.06 -5.85 8.41
CA GLU A 240 -4.90 -7.22 7.98
C GLU A 240 -3.48 -7.72 8.21
N THR A 241 -3.37 -8.71 9.05
CA THR A 241 -2.14 -9.49 9.27
C THR A 241 -2.26 -10.85 8.57
N GLU A 242 -1.30 -11.75 8.78
CA GLU A 242 -1.40 -13.15 8.36
C GLU A 242 -2.47 -13.95 9.15
N LYS A 243 -3.18 -13.31 10.06
CA LYS A 243 -4.21 -13.91 10.92
C LYS A 243 -5.59 -13.43 10.52
N VAL A 244 -6.61 -14.21 10.90
CA VAL A 244 -8.00 -13.77 10.80
C VAL A 244 -8.20 -12.48 11.60
N THR A 245 -8.74 -11.47 10.93
CA THR A 245 -9.07 -10.18 11.53
C THR A 245 -10.57 -10.01 11.53
N ASP A 246 -11.12 -9.60 12.66
CA ASP A 246 -12.56 -9.37 12.87
C ASP A 246 -12.71 -8.08 13.70
N GLU A 247 -13.19 -7.02 13.06
CA GLU A 247 -13.24 -5.68 13.65
C GLU A 247 -14.68 -5.13 13.65
N PRO A 248 -15.22 -4.75 14.84
CA PRO A 248 -16.46 -4.00 14.91
C PRO A 248 -16.21 -2.53 14.54
N MET A 249 -17.07 -1.98 13.67
CA MET A 249 -17.04 -0.57 13.26
C MET A 249 -18.03 0.23 14.09
N GLU A 250 -17.54 1.10 14.97
CA GLU A 250 -18.37 1.90 15.88
C GLU A 250 -18.98 3.16 15.24
N PHE A 251 -18.60 3.45 14.00
CA PHE A 251 -19.00 4.63 13.23
C PHE A 251 -19.82 4.27 12.00
N ALA A 252 -20.43 5.28 11.38
CA ALA A 252 -21.15 5.13 10.11
C ALA A 252 -20.17 5.10 8.94
N ILE A 253 -20.47 4.28 7.94
CA ILE A 253 -19.60 4.05 6.77
C ILE A 253 -20.38 4.45 5.50
N ASP A 254 -19.73 5.14 4.57
CA ASP A 254 -20.31 5.54 3.30
C ASP A 254 -20.29 4.41 2.26
N TRP A 255 -19.20 3.64 2.20
CA TRP A 255 -19.04 2.49 1.33
C TRP A 255 -18.04 1.45 1.87
N LEU A 256 -18.19 0.21 1.41
CA LEU A 256 -17.31 -0.92 1.68
C LEU A 256 -16.71 -1.45 0.38
N ALA A 257 -15.45 -1.88 0.39
CA ALA A 257 -14.76 -2.43 -0.76
C ALA A 257 -14.01 -3.72 -0.43
N PHE A 258 -14.23 -4.76 -1.22
CA PHE A 258 -13.39 -5.94 -1.33
C PHE A 258 -12.38 -5.67 -2.46
N LYS A 259 -11.15 -5.45 -2.09
CA LYS A 259 -10.11 -4.93 -2.97
C LYS A 259 -8.97 -5.92 -3.10
N ASP A 260 -8.47 -6.11 -4.33
CA ASP A 260 -7.13 -6.59 -4.61
C ASP A 260 -6.19 -5.45 -5.00
N GLN A 261 -5.06 -5.73 -5.62
CA GLN A 261 -4.11 -4.69 -6.04
C GLN A 261 -4.71 -3.75 -7.09
N PHE A 262 -5.32 -4.31 -8.15
CA PHE A 262 -5.75 -3.55 -9.33
C PHE A 262 -7.25 -3.51 -9.56
N PHE A 263 -8.03 -4.26 -8.81
CA PHE A 263 -9.48 -4.34 -9.00
C PHE A 263 -10.22 -4.30 -7.66
N SER A 264 -11.47 -3.85 -7.70
CA SER A 264 -12.32 -3.80 -6.52
C SER A 264 -13.76 -4.14 -6.84
N SER A 265 -14.42 -4.78 -5.86
CA SER A 265 -15.87 -4.82 -5.71
C SER A 265 -16.25 -3.84 -4.61
N VAL A 266 -17.05 -2.82 -4.89
CA VAL A 266 -17.45 -1.81 -3.91
C VAL A 266 -18.97 -1.78 -3.78
N LEU A 267 -19.45 -1.63 -2.56
CA LEU A 267 -20.87 -1.47 -2.24
C LEU A 267 -21.11 -0.10 -1.60
N ILE A 268 -21.98 0.68 -2.20
CA ILE A 268 -22.31 2.05 -1.83
C ILE A 268 -23.82 2.13 -1.58
N PRO A 269 -24.34 2.04 -0.35
CA PRO A 269 -25.73 2.28 -0.08
C PRO A 269 -26.06 3.77 -0.16
N LYS A 270 -27.30 4.11 -0.54
CA LYS A 270 -27.79 5.49 -0.57
C LYS A 270 -27.86 6.11 0.83
N GLY A 271 -28.34 5.34 1.80
CA GLY A 271 -28.19 5.63 3.21
C GLY A 271 -26.79 5.28 3.71
N ASP A 272 -26.53 5.49 4.99
CA ASP A 272 -25.27 5.06 5.57
C ASP A 272 -25.31 3.58 5.92
N ILE A 273 -24.12 2.96 5.97
CA ILE A 273 -23.93 1.73 6.70
C ILE A 273 -23.90 2.08 8.18
N ALA A 274 -24.83 1.50 8.93
CA ALA A 274 -25.02 1.86 10.34
C ALA A 274 -23.81 1.49 11.21
N PRO A 275 -23.56 2.22 12.31
CA PRO A 275 -22.58 1.81 13.33
C PRO A 275 -22.85 0.40 13.85
N ASN A 276 -21.83 -0.22 14.44
CA ASN A 276 -21.78 -1.61 14.90
C ASN A 276 -21.84 -2.64 13.77
N SER A 277 -21.33 -2.27 12.60
CA SER A 277 -21.05 -3.21 11.51
C SER A 277 -19.86 -4.08 11.86
N GLN A 278 -19.82 -5.31 11.37
CA GLN A 278 -18.73 -6.26 11.60
C GLN A 278 -18.03 -6.57 10.28
N LEU A 279 -16.72 -6.33 10.24
CA LEU A 279 -15.88 -6.56 9.09
C LEU A 279 -14.85 -7.63 9.42
N SER A 280 -14.74 -8.65 8.58
CA SER A 280 -13.82 -9.76 8.78
C SER A 280 -13.00 -10.02 7.53
N SER A 281 -11.70 -10.30 7.72
CA SER A 281 -10.77 -10.73 6.67
C SER A 281 -10.09 -12.03 7.08
N ILE A 282 -10.13 -13.02 6.19
CA ILE A 282 -9.60 -14.37 6.41
C ILE A 282 -8.57 -14.66 5.33
N PRO A 283 -7.27 -14.67 5.65
CA PRO A 283 -6.21 -15.00 4.71
C PRO A 283 -6.40 -16.39 4.09
N GLN A 284 -6.06 -16.53 2.81
CA GLN A 284 -6.08 -17.79 2.09
C GLN A 284 -4.64 -18.30 1.86
N GLU A 285 -4.50 -19.60 1.67
CA GLU A 285 -3.19 -20.21 1.46
C GLU A 285 -2.66 -19.92 0.04
N LYS A 286 -1.33 -19.72 -0.09
CA LYS A 286 -0.65 -19.62 -1.37
C LYS A 286 -0.92 -20.87 -2.22
N GLY A 287 -1.38 -20.68 -3.44
CA GLY A 287 -1.74 -21.75 -4.36
C GLY A 287 -3.20 -22.16 -4.32
N SER A 288 -4.02 -21.61 -3.43
CA SER A 288 -5.48 -21.80 -3.42
C SER A 288 -6.18 -21.13 -4.61
N GLY A 289 -5.52 -20.16 -5.26
CA GLY A 289 -6.10 -19.29 -6.27
C GLY A 289 -6.83 -18.07 -5.70
N TYR A 290 -6.81 -17.91 -4.38
CA TYR A 290 -7.43 -16.79 -3.66
C TYR A 290 -6.44 -16.14 -2.71
N LEU A 291 -6.62 -14.83 -2.48
CA LEU A 291 -5.80 -14.04 -1.56
C LEU A 291 -6.42 -14.03 -0.16
N LYS A 292 -7.70 -13.68 -0.09
CA LYS A 292 -8.46 -13.52 1.14
C LYS A 292 -9.94 -13.83 0.95
N GLN A 293 -10.62 -14.15 2.05
CA GLN A 293 -12.08 -14.14 2.13
C GLN A 293 -12.50 -12.95 2.98
N TYR A 294 -13.36 -12.12 2.44
CA TYR A 294 -13.95 -10.97 3.13
C TYR A 294 -15.40 -11.25 3.51
N ILE A 295 -15.80 -10.78 4.69
CA ILE A 295 -17.17 -10.87 5.18
C ILE A 295 -17.51 -9.53 5.82
N ALA A 296 -18.59 -8.91 5.35
CA ALA A 296 -19.13 -7.68 5.92
C ALA A 296 -20.58 -7.92 6.34
N LYS A 297 -20.86 -7.68 7.62
CA LYS A 297 -22.22 -7.73 8.20
C LYS A 297 -22.59 -6.34 8.68
N PHE A 298 -23.64 -5.78 8.12
CA PHE A 298 -24.02 -4.41 8.38
C PHE A 298 -25.51 -4.18 8.18
N LYS A 299 -25.98 -2.98 8.56
CA LYS A 299 -27.36 -2.54 8.38
C LYS A 299 -27.38 -1.25 7.58
N THR A 300 -28.45 -1.08 6.78
CA THR A 300 -28.73 0.18 6.10
C THR A 300 -30.23 0.47 6.15
N ASP A 301 -30.61 1.69 5.75
CA ASP A 301 -31.99 2.15 5.79
C ASP A 301 -32.91 1.28 4.95
N PHE A 302 -34.10 1.01 5.49
CA PHE A 302 -35.13 0.21 4.85
C PHE A 302 -36.52 0.78 5.14
N ASP A 303 -37.37 0.88 4.10
CA ASP A 303 -38.76 1.26 4.23
C ASP A 303 -39.66 0.03 4.23
N PRO A 304 -40.24 -0.37 5.40
CA PRO A 304 -41.13 -1.52 5.51
C PRO A 304 -42.50 -1.31 4.82
N THR A 305 -42.84 -0.06 4.44
CA THR A 305 -44.07 0.22 3.70
C THR A 305 -43.96 -0.11 2.22
N GLY A 306 -42.72 -0.23 1.75
CA GLY A 306 -42.44 -0.46 0.35
C GLY A 306 -42.72 0.75 -0.56
N ALA A 307 -42.88 1.94 0.02
CA ALA A 307 -43.07 3.16 -0.77
C ALA A 307 -41.77 3.66 -1.35
N VAL A 308 -40.67 3.56 -0.58
CA VAL A 308 -39.32 3.95 -0.99
C VAL A 308 -38.45 2.71 -1.09
N PRO A 309 -37.75 2.45 -2.22
CA PRO A 309 -36.82 1.36 -2.31
C PRO A 309 -35.54 1.63 -1.50
N THR A 310 -34.95 0.59 -0.91
CA THR A 310 -33.57 0.63 -0.44
C THR A 310 -32.66 0.58 -1.67
N GLU A 311 -31.92 1.66 -1.89
CA GLU A 311 -31.07 1.82 -3.06
C GLU A 311 -29.60 1.66 -2.69
N MET A 312 -28.85 0.98 -3.55
CA MET A 312 -27.39 0.89 -3.46
C MET A 312 -26.77 0.83 -4.85
N GLU A 313 -25.57 1.32 -4.96
CA GLU A 313 -24.75 1.15 -6.14
C GLU A 313 -23.59 0.21 -5.83
N MET A 314 -23.24 -0.62 -6.80
CA MET A 314 -22.10 -1.51 -6.73
C MET A 314 -21.15 -1.16 -7.87
N TYR A 315 -19.87 -1.06 -7.54
CA TYR A 315 -18.80 -0.89 -8.51
C TYR A 315 -18.02 -2.20 -8.65
N PHE A 316 -17.81 -2.63 -9.88
CA PHE A 316 -16.96 -3.78 -10.20
C PHE A 316 -15.98 -3.36 -11.29
N GLY A 317 -14.75 -3.02 -10.92
CA GLY A 317 -13.86 -2.41 -11.90
C GLY A 317 -12.42 -2.22 -11.42
N PRO A 318 -11.61 -1.55 -12.28
CA PRO A 318 -10.20 -1.33 -12.04
C PRO A 318 -9.95 -0.24 -10.99
N ASN A 319 -8.89 -0.40 -10.20
CA ASN A 319 -8.38 0.61 -9.28
C ASN A 319 -7.55 1.65 -10.08
N ASP A 320 -8.20 2.29 -11.03
CA ASP A 320 -7.64 3.40 -11.81
C ASP A 320 -8.10 4.73 -11.21
N PHE A 321 -7.15 5.63 -10.95
CA PHE A 321 -7.43 6.89 -10.28
C PHE A 321 -8.46 7.75 -11.02
N GLN A 322 -8.37 7.83 -12.34
CA GLN A 322 -9.30 8.65 -13.15
C GLN A 322 -10.67 7.98 -13.28
N VAL A 323 -10.69 6.65 -13.41
CA VAL A 323 -11.95 5.88 -13.46
C VAL A 323 -12.70 6.01 -12.14
N LEU A 324 -12.01 5.86 -11.00
CA LEU A 324 -12.61 5.97 -9.68
C LEU A 324 -13.10 7.40 -9.39
N LYS A 325 -12.35 8.41 -9.84
CA LYS A 325 -12.81 9.80 -9.75
C LYS A 325 -14.07 10.05 -10.58
N ALA A 326 -14.15 9.47 -11.79
CA ALA A 326 -15.35 9.58 -12.61
C ALA A 326 -16.56 8.87 -11.98
N VAL A 327 -16.36 7.82 -11.18
CA VAL A 327 -17.42 7.14 -10.42
C VAL A 327 -18.06 8.08 -9.39
N ASP A 328 -17.27 8.93 -8.72
CA ASP A 328 -17.79 9.92 -7.77
C ASP A 328 -18.77 10.90 -8.46
N GLU A 329 -18.48 11.27 -9.72
CA GLU A 329 -19.32 12.17 -10.52
C GLU A 329 -20.55 11.45 -11.13
N GLU A 330 -20.44 10.15 -11.37
CA GLU A 330 -21.51 9.32 -11.97
C GLU A 330 -22.46 8.72 -10.93
N CYS A 331 -22.05 8.61 -9.66
CA CYS A 331 -22.87 8.09 -8.59
C CYS A 331 -24.15 8.93 -8.43
N SER A 332 -25.30 8.25 -8.36
CA SER A 332 -26.60 8.92 -8.26
C SER A 332 -26.90 9.47 -6.85
N PHE A 333 -26.04 9.20 -5.88
CA PHE A 333 -26.20 9.59 -4.49
C PHE A 333 -25.41 10.87 -4.19
N ASP A 334 -26.00 11.77 -3.41
CA ASP A 334 -25.33 13.00 -2.94
C ASP A 334 -24.40 12.66 -1.76
N LYS A 335 -23.23 12.06 -2.10
CA LYS A 335 -22.18 11.66 -1.16
C LYS A 335 -20.81 12.04 -1.70
N ASP A 336 -19.94 12.46 -0.81
CA ASP A 336 -18.50 12.61 -1.10
C ASP A 336 -17.80 11.26 -0.94
N LEU A 337 -17.74 10.50 -2.03
CA LEU A 337 -17.28 9.11 -1.98
C LEU A 337 -15.76 9.00 -1.92
N ASP A 338 -15.03 9.94 -2.56
CA ASP A 338 -13.56 9.89 -2.65
C ASP A 338 -13.01 8.50 -3.07
N MET A 339 -13.71 7.83 -4.00
CA MET A 339 -13.39 6.46 -4.46
C MET A 339 -11.93 6.31 -4.93
N GLN A 340 -11.30 7.38 -5.40
CA GLN A 340 -9.90 7.40 -5.81
C GLN A 340 -8.94 7.07 -4.65
N GLN A 341 -9.38 7.10 -3.41
CA GLN A 341 -8.57 6.66 -2.26
C GLN A 341 -8.35 5.13 -2.22
N LEU A 342 -9.11 4.35 -3.00
CA LEU A 342 -8.84 2.92 -3.22
C LEU A 342 -7.47 2.69 -3.88
N VAL A 343 -6.94 3.66 -4.64
CA VAL A 343 -5.56 3.62 -5.13
C VAL A 343 -4.62 4.03 -4.00
N TYR A 344 -3.86 3.08 -3.47
CA TYR A 344 -2.92 3.36 -2.40
C TYR A 344 -1.75 4.23 -2.87
N LEU A 345 -1.74 5.49 -2.47
CA LEU A 345 -0.74 6.49 -2.85
C LEU A 345 0.27 6.81 -1.73
N GLY A 346 0.22 6.09 -0.62
CA GLY A 346 1.11 6.27 0.53
C GLY A 346 0.60 7.24 1.59
N TRP A 347 1.44 7.55 2.57
CA TRP A 347 1.13 8.44 3.71
C TRP A 347 0.76 9.85 3.26
N PRO A 348 0.14 10.69 4.12
CA PRO A 348 -0.41 11.99 3.73
C PRO A 348 0.54 12.89 2.92
N ILE A 349 1.82 13.02 3.35
CA ILE A 349 2.82 13.83 2.62
C ILE A 349 3.16 13.21 1.26
N VAL A 350 3.30 11.90 1.20
CA VAL A 350 3.61 11.13 -0.01
C VAL A 350 2.41 11.12 -0.95
N ARG A 351 1.21 10.92 -0.39
CA ARG A 351 -0.08 11.00 -1.09
C ARG A 351 -0.25 12.34 -1.80
N LEU A 352 0.15 13.46 -1.13
CA LEU A 352 0.11 14.79 -1.74
C LEU A 352 0.97 14.87 -3.01
N ILE A 353 2.22 14.36 -2.97
CA ILE A 353 3.12 14.35 -4.14
C ILE A 353 2.50 13.51 -5.26
N ASN A 354 2.01 12.31 -4.94
CA ASN A 354 1.44 11.41 -5.94
C ASN A 354 0.14 11.96 -6.53
N ARG A 355 -0.79 12.44 -5.69
CA ARG A 355 -2.12 12.95 -6.11
C ARG A 355 -2.02 14.22 -6.96
N TRP A 356 -1.10 15.14 -6.64
CA TRP A 356 -1.02 16.43 -7.29
C TRP A 356 0.05 16.57 -8.39
N PHE A 357 1.01 15.66 -8.41
CA PHE A 357 2.10 15.73 -9.38
C PHE A 357 2.28 14.42 -10.16
N THR A 358 2.55 13.29 -9.48
CA THR A 358 3.00 12.05 -10.14
C THR A 358 1.95 11.50 -11.10
N ILE A 359 0.68 11.41 -10.67
CA ILE A 359 -0.44 10.89 -11.47
C ILE A 359 -0.63 11.74 -12.73
N TYR A 360 -0.75 13.05 -12.59
CA TYR A 360 -1.00 13.94 -13.74
C TYR A 360 0.15 13.93 -14.76
N VAL A 361 1.40 13.88 -14.28
CA VAL A 361 2.56 13.79 -15.17
C VAL A 361 2.60 12.42 -15.85
N PHE A 362 2.29 11.35 -15.12
CA PHE A 362 2.23 10.00 -15.66
C PHE A 362 1.13 9.88 -16.71
N ASP A 363 -0.08 10.30 -16.42
CA ASP A 363 -1.22 10.31 -17.34
C ASP A 363 -0.94 11.15 -18.60
N TRP A 364 -0.32 12.33 -18.42
CA TRP A 364 0.07 13.17 -19.54
C TRP A 364 1.08 12.48 -20.47
N LEU A 365 2.10 11.81 -19.91
CA LEU A 365 3.09 11.07 -20.69
C LEU A 365 2.46 9.84 -21.39
N THR A 366 1.54 9.17 -20.71
CA THR A 366 0.81 8.01 -21.26
C THR A 366 -0.02 8.37 -22.48
N GLN A 367 -0.64 9.56 -22.51
CA GLN A 367 -1.43 10.06 -23.65
C GLN A 367 -0.62 10.22 -24.94
N TRP A 368 0.71 10.27 -24.86
CA TRP A 368 1.57 10.34 -26.04
C TRP A 368 1.74 8.98 -26.73
N GLY A 369 1.18 7.92 -26.17
CA GLY A 369 1.21 6.57 -26.75
C GLY A 369 2.58 5.89 -26.68
N PHE A 370 3.47 6.35 -25.82
CA PHE A 370 4.74 5.67 -25.58
C PHE A 370 4.53 4.36 -24.81
N ASN A 371 5.42 3.39 -25.05
CA ASN A 371 5.49 2.21 -24.21
C ASN A 371 5.75 2.58 -22.76
N MET A 372 5.11 1.91 -21.80
CA MET A 372 5.13 2.27 -20.37
C MET A 372 6.54 2.26 -19.75
N GLY A 373 7.45 1.42 -20.26
CA GLY A 373 8.87 1.48 -19.84
C GLY A 373 9.54 2.80 -20.24
N ILE A 374 9.20 3.36 -21.41
CA ILE A 374 9.68 4.69 -21.83
C ILE A 374 9.06 5.77 -20.94
N VAL A 375 7.78 5.66 -20.60
CA VAL A 375 7.11 6.58 -19.66
C VAL A 375 7.82 6.59 -18.32
N LEU A 376 8.22 5.44 -17.77
CA LEU A 376 9.01 5.34 -16.54
C LEU A 376 10.38 6.01 -16.65
N ILE A 377 11.05 5.92 -17.80
CA ILE A 377 12.30 6.65 -18.06
C ILE A 377 12.06 8.16 -18.09
N LEU A 378 11.04 8.61 -18.83
CA LEU A 378 10.72 10.03 -19.00
C LEU A 378 10.32 10.70 -17.68
N ILE A 379 9.46 10.05 -16.87
CA ILE A 379 9.12 10.59 -15.55
C ILE A 379 10.35 10.64 -14.63
N THR A 380 11.23 9.64 -14.71
CA THR A 380 12.49 9.65 -13.96
C THR A 380 13.36 10.82 -14.39
N MET A 381 13.53 11.07 -15.68
CA MET A 381 14.30 12.20 -16.21
C MET A 381 13.72 13.54 -15.74
N LEU A 382 12.40 13.68 -15.80
CA LEU A 382 11.70 14.90 -15.37
C LEU A 382 11.92 15.15 -13.87
N LEU A 383 11.75 14.14 -13.03
CA LEU A 383 12.02 14.23 -11.59
C LEU A 383 13.48 14.60 -11.29
N LYS A 384 14.43 14.04 -12.05
CA LYS A 384 15.86 14.40 -11.94
C LYS A 384 16.12 15.83 -12.42
N ALA A 385 15.45 16.28 -13.47
CA ALA A 385 15.58 17.67 -13.96
C ALA A 385 15.05 18.69 -12.92
N ILE A 386 13.90 18.41 -12.30
CA ILE A 386 13.32 19.24 -11.25
C ILE A 386 14.23 19.31 -10.02
N THR A 387 14.82 18.18 -9.62
CA THR A 387 15.69 18.11 -8.43
C THR A 387 17.13 18.56 -8.72
N TYR A 388 17.54 18.66 -9.98
CA TYR A 388 18.91 19.00 -10.40
C TYR A 388 19.49 20.28 -9.75
N PRO A 389 18.77 21.44 -9.69
CA PRO A 389 19.31 22.64 -9.05
C PRO A 389 19.72 22.43 -7.59
N LEU A 390 18.93 21.65 -6.85
CA LEU A 390 19.16 21.31 -5.44
C LEU A 390 20.33 20.34 -5.31
N VAL A 391 20.38 19.31 -6.17
CA VAL A 391 21.48 18.33 -6.23
C VAL A 391 22.80 19.04 -6.56
N LYS A 392 22.80 19.96 -7.55
CA LYS A 392 23.97 20.78 -7.89
C LYS A 392 24.44 21.65 -6.73
N LYS A 393 23.52 22.33 -6.02
CA LYS A 393 23.84 23.17 -4.87
C LYS A 393 24.48 22.36 -3.75
N SER A 394 23.97 21.18 -3.47
CA SER A 394 24.52 20.28 -2.46
C SER A 394 25.86 19.68 -2.89
N TYR A 395 25.98 19.24 -4.14
CA TYR A 395 27.27 18.79 -4.68
C TYR A 395 28.34 19.86 -4.53
N MET A 396 28.02 21.13 -4.86
CA MET A 396 28.94 22.25 -4.68
C MET A 396 29.31 22.50 -3.22
N SER A 397 28.40 22.29 -2.27
CA SER A 397 28.71 22.34 -0.83
C SER A 397 29.71 21.25 -0.44
N SER A 398 29.50 20.03 -0.93
CA SER A 398 30.39 18.90 -0.73
C SER A 398 31.76 19.14 -1.39
N ALA A 399 31.81 19.69 -2.59
CA ALA A 399 33.04 20.03 -3.29
C ALA A 399 33.87 21.09 -2.53
N LYS A 400 33.19 22.11 -1.94
CA LYS A 400 33.84 23.10 -1.09
C LYS A 400 34.48 22.48 0.15
N MET A 401 33.82 21.55 0.81
CA MET A 401 34.37 20.82 1.95
C MET A 401 35.59 20.00 1.55
N ARG A 402 35.53 19.32 0.39
CA ARG A 402 36.64 18.54 -0.17
C ARG A 402 37.91 19.37 -0.40
N VAL A 403 37.78 20.55 -1.06
CA VAL A 403 38.94 21.40 -1.35
C VAL A 403 39.50 22.08 -0.10
N LEU A 404 38.72 22.23 0.98
CA LEU A 404 39.19 22.75 2.27
C LEU A 404 39.85 21.69 3.16
N LYS A 405 39.76 20.40 2.81
CA LYS A 405 40.28 19.31 3.64
C LYS A 405 41.72 19.49 4.06
N PRO A 406 42.71 19.84 3.18
CA PRO A 406 44.09 20.05 3.59
C PRO A 406 44.25 21.11 4.69
N LYS A 407 43.49 22.22 4.60
CA LYS A 407 43.49 23.30 5.60
C LYS A 407 42.82 22.89 6.91
N LEU A 408 41.79 22.04 6.84
CA LEU A 408 41.15 21.47 8.01
C LEU A 408 42.11 20.49 8.72
N ASP A 409 42.80 19.64 7.96
CA ASP A 409 43.80 18.72 8.52
C ASP A 409 44.92 19.47 9.23
N GLU A 410 45.41 20.57 8.64
CA GLU A 410 46.42 21.44 9.25
C GLU A 410 45.91 22.12 10.53
N ALA A 411 44.76 22.75 10.50
CA ALA A 411 44.14 23.44 11.65
C ALA A 411 43.78 22.50 12.80
N THR A 412 43.50 21.23 12.51
CA THR A 412 43.12 20.23 13.51
C THR A 412 44.25 19.31 13.94
N LYS A 413 45.45 19.46 13.38
CA LYS A 413 46.63 18.63 13.65
C LYS A 413 47.06 18.61 15.13
N GLN A 414 46.81 19.70 15.85
CA GLN A 414 47.11 19.82 17.27
C GLN A 414 46.14 19.02 18.18
N TYR A 415 44.96 18.64 17.68
CA TYR A 415 43.92 17.95 18.45
C TYR A 415 43.90 16.45 18.11
N ASN A 416 44.90 15.70 18.56
CA ASN A 416 45.10 14.29 18.20
C ASN A 416 44.66 13.29 19.28
N LYS A 417 44.37 13.78 20.50
CA LYS A 417 43.96 12.90 21.60
C LYS A 417 42.44 12.68 21.57
N PRO A 418 41.94 11.53 22.03
CA PRO A 418 40.48 11.28 22.12
C PRO A 418 39.75 12.31 22.95
N GLU A 419 40.39 12.88 23.97
CA GLU A 419 39.87 13.92 24.86
C GLU A 419 39.61 15.25 24.13
N ASP A 420 40.38 15.51 23.06
CA ASP A 420 40.29 16.75 22.26
C ASP A 420 39.19 16.70 21.18
N ALA A 421 38.40 15.64 21.08
CA ALA A 421 37.45 15.42 20.00
C ALA A 421 36.45 16.58 19.85
N MET A 422 35.99 17.15 20.97
CA MET A 422 35.08 18.29 21.00
C MET A 422 35.77 19.58 20.50
N MET A 423 37.00 19.83 20.94
CA MET A 423 37.79 21.01 20.49
C MET A 423 38.12 20.89 19.00
N LYS A 424 38.43 19.69 18.51
CA LYS A 424 38.65 19.42 17.10
C LYS A 424 37.41 19.73 16.27
N GLN A 425 36.23 19.29 16.71
CA GLN A 425 34.97 19.56 16.04
C GLN A 425 34.62 21.06 16.04
N GLN A 426 34.89 21.74 17.14
CA GLN A 426 34.68 23.19 17.25
C GLN A 426 35.62 23.96 16.30
N ALA A 427 36.90 23.61 16.25
CA ALA A 427 37.86 24.20 15.32
C ALA A 427 37.45 23.99 13.85
N MET A 428 36.96 22.80 13.51
CA MET A 428 36.43 22.50 12.16
C MET A 428 35.21 23.36 11.83
N MET A 429 34.24 23.47 12.74
CA MET A 429 33.03 24.29 12.54
C MET A 429 33.37 25.76 12.40
N GLN A 430 34.32 26.25 13.20
CA GLN A 430 34.80 27.63 13.12
C GLN A 430 35.46 27.91 11.76
N LEU A 431 36.30 27.00 11.27
CA LEU A 431 36.96 27.13 9.97
C LEU A 431 35.94 27.11 8.82
N TYR A 432 34.97 26.19 8.83
CA TYR A 432 33.89 26.17 7.86
C TYR A 432 33.10 27.48 7.83
N SER A 433 32.79 28.01 9.02
CA SER A 433 32.11 29.30 9.14
C SER A 433 32.92 30.45 8.55
N GLN A 434 34.23 30.49 8.79
CA GLN A 434 35.13 31.52 8.25
C GLN A 434 35.20 31.49 6.71
N TYR A 435 35.17 30.27 6.11
CA TYR A 435 35.11 30.10 4.66
C TYR A 435 33.68 30.20 4.10
N GLY A 436 32.66 30.40 4.94
CA GLY A 436 31.26 30.49 4.53
C GLY A 436 30.72 29.17 3.92
N VAL A 437 31.15 28.03 4.44
CA VAL A 437 30.75 26.68 4.01
C VAL A 437 29.87 26.04 5.09
N SER A 438 28.75 25.45 4.69
CA SER A 438 27.87 24.72 5.61
C SER A 438 28.08 23.22 5.47
N PRO A 439 28.42 22.50 6.55
CA PRO A 439 28.56 21.04 6.51
C PRO A 439 27.23 20.31 6.27
N LEU A 440 26.08 20.94 6.61
CA LEU A 440 24.75 20.38 6.37
C LEU A 440 24.34 20.42 4.89
N GLY A 441 25.02 21.22 4.06
CA GLY A 441 24.72 21.32 2.64
C GLY A 441 24.92 20.01 1.87
N GLY A 442 25.80 19.12 2.36
CA GLY A 442 26.10 17.84 1.72
C GLY A 442 25.00 16.78 1.84
N CYS A 443 24.21 16.78 2.91
CA CYS A 443 23.12 15.80 3.12
C CYS A 443 21.76 16.25 2.58
N LEU A 444 21.63 17.50 2.14
CA LEU A 444 20.36 18.06 1.65
C LEU A 444 19.72 17.27 0.49
N PRO A 445 20.47 16.71 -0.50
CA PRO A 445 19.84 15.89 -1.55
C PRO A 445 19.14 14.66 -1.01
N MET A 446 19.71 14.00 -0.02
CA MET A 446 19.13 12.80 0.56
C MET A 446 17.76 13.11 1.19
N LEU A 447 17.66 14.23 1.92
CA LEU A 447 16.40 14.66 2.55
C LEU A 447 15.31 15.01 1.54
N ILE A 448 15.67 15.56 0.38
CA ILE A 448 14.73 15.94 -0.69
C ILE A 448 14.39 14.73 -1.56
N GLN A 449 15.36 13.87 -1.80
CA GLN A 449 15.19 12.67 -2.62
C GLN A 449 14.30 11.62 -1.94
N MET A 450 14.33 11.51 -0.60
CA MET A 450 13.62 10.49 0.15
C MET A 450 12.08 10.55 -0.04
N PRO A 451 11.39 11.72 0.05
CA PRO A 451 9.96 11.79 -0.21
C PRO A 451 9.60 11.38 -1.64
N ILE A 452 10.42 11.75 -2.64
CA ILE A 452 10.20 11.36 -4.04
C ILE A 452 10.38 9.85 -4.21
N TRP A 453 11.40 9.28 -3.57
CA TRP A 453 11.65 7.83 -3.61
C TRP A 453 10.48 7.04 -3.02
N VAL A 454 9.97 7.47 -1.85
CA VAL A 454 8.81 6.86 -1.21
C VAL A 454 7.53 7.08 -2.03
N ALA A 455 7.38 8.25 -2.68
CA ALA A 455 6.24 8.52 -3.55
C ALA A 455 6.18 7.52 -4.72
N MET A 456 7.30 7.30 -5.41
CA MET A 456 7.36 6.34 -6.52
C MET A 456 7.25 4.88 -6.04
N PHE A 457 7.72 4.56 -4.82
CA PHE A 457 7.55 3.26 -4.18
C PHE A 457 6.06 2.90 -4.00
N ASN A 458 5.23 3.88 -3.67
CA ASN A 458 3.79 3.66 -3.52
C ASN A 458 3.03 3.81 -4.85
N PHE A 459 3.50 4.64 -5.76
CA PHE A 459 2.81 4.90 -7.02
C PHE A 459 2.98 3.76 -8.04
N VAL A 460 4.23 3.37 -8.35
CA VAL A 460 4.52 2.44 -9.45
C VAL A 460 3.83 1.08 -9.28
N PRO A 461 3.82 0.44 -8.10
CA PRO A 461 3.13 -0.83 -7.92
C PRO A 461 1.60 -0.75 -8.04
N ASN A 462 1.02 0.43 -7.85
CA ASN A 462 -0.42 0.65 -7.89
C ASN A 462 -0.90 1.31 -9.20
N ALA A 463 0.01 1.55 -10.15
CA ALA A 463 -0.33 2.09 -11.47
C ALA A 463 -0.82 0.96 -12.38
N ILE A 464 -2.15 0.82 -12.52
CA ILE A 464 -2.78 -0.24 -13.33
C ILE A 464 -2.36 -0.17 -14.81
N GLN A 465 -1.95 1.00 -15.30
CA GLN A 465 -1.46 1.19 -16.66
C GLN A 465 -0.16 0.41 -16.96
N LEU A 466 0.56 -0.03 -15.93
CA LEU A 466 1.76 -0.86 -16.08
C LEU A 466 1.42 -2.35 -16.20
N ARG A 467 0.18 -2.72 -15.89
CA ARG A 467 -0.26 -4.12 -15.86
C ARG A 467 -0.32 -4.72 -17.25
N GLY A 468 0.39 -5.83 -17.44
CA GLY A 468 0.49 -6.52 -18.72
C GLY A 468 1.34 -5.81 -19.77
N GLU A 469 2.01 -4.69 -19.42
CA GLU A 469 2.88 -3.93 -20.32
C GLU A 469 4.29 -4.49 -20.32
N SER A 470 4.81 -4.82 -21.49
CA SER A 470 6.17 -5.34 -21.66
C SER A 470 7.16 -4.25 -22.01
N PHE A 471 8.42 -4.39 -21.53
CA PHE A 471 9.50 -3.50 -21.89
C PHE A 471 10.87 -4.18 -21.83
N LEU A 472 11.64 -4.11 -22.92
CA LEU A 472 12.93 -4.78 -23.08
C LEU A 472 12.80 -6.30 -22.82
N TRP A 473 13.41 -6.82 -21.78
CA TRP A 473 13.33 -8.23 -21.36
C TRP A 473 12.18 -8.50 -20.38
N ILE A 474 11.52 -7.44 -19.87
CA ILE A 474 10.43 -7.54 -18.90
C ILE A 474 9.15 -7.86 -19.66
N SER A 475 8.50 -8.96 -19.31
CA SER A 475 7.23 -9.38 -19.93
C SER A 475 6.03 -8.60 -19.38
N ASP A 476 6.09 -8.19 -18.11
CA ASP A 476 5.07 -7.42 -17.43
C ASP A 476 5.72 -6.51 -16.36
N LEU A 477 5.48 -5.20 -16.47
CA LEU A 477 6.04 -4.19 -15.57
C LEU A 477 5.39 -4.19 -14.18
N SER A 478 4.20 -4.77 -14.03
CA SER A 478 3.45 -4.80 -12.78
C SER A 478 3.81 -5.97 -11.85
N THR A 479 4.50 -6.99 -12.36
CA THR A 479 4.92 -8.17 -11.61
C THR A 479 6.44 -8.35 -11.65
N TYR A 480 6.99 -9.34 -10.94
CA TYR A 480 8.42 -9.62 -10.96
C TYR A 480 8.85 -10.26 -12.29
N ASP A 481 10.13 -10.07 -12.68
CA ASP A 481 10.73 -10.59 -13.91
C ASP A 481 11.76 -11.70 -13.59
N PRO A 482 11.37 -12.98 -13.56
CA PRO A 482 12.28 -14.02 -13.14
C PRO A 482 13.28 -14.38 -14.24
N ILE A 483 14.59 -14.45 -13.88
CA ILE A 483 15.60 -15.13 -14.70
C ILE A 483 15.51 -16.64 -14.50
N ILE A 484 15.33 -17.03 -13.23
CA ILE A 484 15.26 -18.43 -12.80
C ILE A 484 14.09 -18.55 -11.83
N GLU A 485 13.25 -19.55 -12.06
CA GLU A 485 12.21 -20.00 -11.14
C GLU A 485 12.52 -21.46 -10.76
N TRP A 486 12.63 -21.74 -9.45
CA TRP A 486 12.93 -23.10 -8.95
C TRP A 486 11.73 -23.77 -8.26
N GLY A 487 10.59 -23.10 -8.17
CA GLY A 487 9.31 -23.68 -7.75
C GLY A 487 9.20 -24.03 -6.25
N THR A 488 10.29 -23.88 -5.48
CA THR A 488 10.31 -24.08 -4.02
C THR A 488 10.69 -22.79 -3.32
N ASN A 489 10.01 -22.47 -2.23
CA ASN A 489 10.30 -21.23 -1.50
C ASN A 489 11.59 -21.40 -0.67
N ILE A 490 12.67 -20.73 -1.09
CA ILE A 490 13.92 -20.65 -0.35
C ILE A 490 13.81 -19.50 0.66
N TRP A 491 14.10 -19.77 1.91
CA TRP A 491 14.06 -18.77 2.97
C TRP A 491 14.82 -17.50 2.59
N LEU A 492 14.20 -16.33 2.71
CA LEU A 492 14.65 -14.98 2.32
C LEU A 492 14.70 -14.69 0.80
N ILE A 493 14.89 -15.66 -0.08
CA ILE A 493 15.05 -15.44 -1.53
C ILE A 493 13.70 -15.60 -2.25
N GLY A 494 12.81 -16.46 -1.71
CA GLY A 494 11.57 -16.80 -2.38
C GLY A 494 11.72 -17.97 -3.36
N ASP A 495 10.89 -18.02 -4.38
CA ASP A 495 10.82 -19.09 -5.38
C ASP A 495 11.44 -18.71 -6.73
N HIS A 496 12.00 -17.49 -6.85
CA HIS A 496 12.57 -16.95 -8.08
C HIS A 496 13.70 -15.95 -7.83
N LEU A 497 14.36 -15.57 -8.92
CA LEU A 497 15.40 -14.55 -8.97
C LEU A 497 15.04 -13.50 -10.02
N SER A 498 14.78 -12.26 -9.61
CA SER A 498 14.40 -11.14 -10.49
C SER A 498 15.62 -10.45 -11.09
N LEU A 499 15.66 -10.30 -12.43
CA LEU A 499 16.75 -9.61 -13.14
C LEU A 499 16.76 -8.12 -12.82
N THR A 500 15.60 -7.48 -12.84
CA THR A 500 15.52 -6.04 -12.55
C THR A 500 15.92 -5.73 -11.12
N CYS A 501 15.63 -6.62 -10.16
CA CYS A 501 16.09 -6.49 -8.78
C CYS A 501 17.64 -6.58 -8.69
N ILE A 502 18.25 -7.53 -9.38
CA ILE A 502 19.72 -7.65 -9.46
C ILE A 502 20.33 -6.38 -10.04
N LEU A 503 19.81 -5.89 -11.18
CA LEU A 503 20.29 -4.67 -11.82
C LEU A 503 20.16 -3.45 -10.92
N PHE A 504 19.03 -3.33 -10.21
CA PHE A 504 18.85 -2.29 -9.20
C PHE A 504 19.87 -2.38 -8.08
N CYS A 505 20.13 -3.57 -7.52
CA CYS A 505 21.11 -3.78 -6.45
C CYS A 505 22.53 -3.47 -6.91
N VAL A 506 22.91 -3.91 -8.11
CA VAL A 506 24.23 -3.59 -8.70
C VAL A 506 24.39 -2.08 -8.91
N ALA A 507 23.38 -1.41 -9.47
CA ALA A 507 23.39 0.04 -9.63
C ALA A 507 23.48 0.77 -8.28
N ASN A 508 22.80 0.26 -7.25
CA ASN A 508 22.83 0.80 -5.89
C ASN A 508 24.24 0.65 -5.27
N ILE A 509 24.89 -0.50 -5.43
CA ILE A 509 26.29 -0.71 -4.98
C ILE A 509 27.22 0.27 -5.69
N LEU A 510 27.14 0.39 -7.01
CA LEU A 510 27.99 1.30 -7.79
C LEU A 510 27.77 2.76 -7.37
N TYR A 511 26.52 3.19 -7.23
CA TYR A 511 26.18 4.53 -6.76
C TYR A 511 26.68 4.78 -5.33
N SER A 512 26.53 3.80 -4.44
CA SER A 512 27.03 3.87 -3.05
C SER A 512 28.54 4.02 -3.00
N ILE A 513 29.29 3.27 -3.84
CA ILE A 513 30.76 3.40 -3.96
C ILE A 513 31.15 4.82 -4.40
N MET A 514 30.46 5.36 -5.43
CA MET A 514 30.71 6.72 -5.92
C MET A 514 30.41 7.78 -4.85
N SER A 515 29.30 7.65 -4.16
CA SER A 515 28.87 8.56 -3.08
C SER A 515 29.81 8.51 -1.89
N MET A 516 30.26 7.32 -1.48
CA MET A 516 31.19 7.15 -0.37
C MET A 516 32.57 7.73 -0.67
N ARG A 517 33.08 7.54 -1.90
CA ARG A 517 34.35 8.18 -2.30
C ARG A 517 34.26 9.69 -2.13
N GLN A 518 33.16 10.30 -2.53
CA GLN A 518 32.93 11.74 -2.38
C GLN A 518 32.82 12.16 -0.90
N GLN A 519 32.19 11.37 -0.05
CA GLN A 519 32.07 11.68 1.40
C GLN A 519 33.38 11.48 2.15
N LYS A 520 34.15 10.44 1.82
CA LYS A 520 35.47 10.19 2.41
C LYS A 520 36.46 11.33 2.18
N ASP A 521 36.37 11.98 1.01
CA ASP A 521 37.17 13.14 0.68
C ASP A 521 36.83 14.40 1.49
N GLN A 522 35.72 14.40 2.23
CA GLN A 522 35.23 15.55 3.01
C GLN A 522 35.50 15.44 4.51
N MET A 523 35.83 14.25 5.02
CA MET A 523 35.91 13.99 6.45
C MET A 523 37.36 13.94 6.98
N VAL A 524 37.53 14.40 8.21
CA VAL A 524 38.81 14.55 8.89
C VAL A 524 38.73 13.88 10.28
N GLY A 525 39.77 13.17 10.66
CA GLY A 525 39.98 12.65 12.02
C GLY A 525 39.00 11.56 12.44
N GLN A 526 38.46 11.64 13.65
CA GLN A 526 37.63 10.62 14.28
C GLN A 526 36.30 10.39 13.55
N GLN A 527 35.78 11.39 12.81
CA GLN A 527 34.62 11.21 11.93
C GLN A 527 34.90 10.21 10.79
N ALA A 528 36.17 10.11 10.33
CA ALA A 528 36.56 9.13 9.33
C ALA A 528 36.51 7.68 9.88
N GLU A 529 36.65 7.48 11.20
CA GLU A 529 36.49 6.15 11.82
C GLU A 529 35.02 5.74 12.01
N GLN A 530 34.16 6.69 12.40
CA GLN A 530 32.70 6.45 12.44
C GLN A 530 32.14 6.14 11.05
N MET A 531 32.72 6.74 10.01
CA MET A 531 32.38 6.46 8.62
C MET A 531 32.67 5.02 8.18
N LYS A 532 33.67 4.33 8.75
CA LYS A 532 33.90 2.93 8.40
C LYS A 532 32.71 2.04 8.74
N MET A 533 32.08 2.28 9.88
CA MET A 533 30.85 1.56 10.27
C MET A 533 29.70 1.89 9.33
N MET A 534 29.51 3.18 8.99
CA MET A 534 28.50 3.62 8.05
C MET A 534 28.77 3.06 6.62
N GLN A 535 30.02 2.92 6.22
CA GLN A 535 30.40 2.29 4.96
C GLN A 535 29.97 0.82 4.91
N TRP A 536 30.17 0.04 5.98
CA TRP A 536 29.70 -1.34 6.06
C TRP A 536 28.18 -1.43 5.93
N MET A 537 27.46 -0.54 6.61
CA MET A 537 26.00 -0.46 6.50
C MET A 537 25.56 -0.15 5.06
N MET A 538 26.25 0.79 4.38
CA MET A 538 25.93 1.16 2.98
C MET A 538 26.21 0.03 1.97
N TYR A 539 27.16 -0.88 2.26
CA TYR A 539 27.37 -2.08 1.42
C TYR A 539 26.39 -3.20 1.74
N LEU A 540 25.96 -3.30 2.99
CA LEU A 540 24.98 -4.31 3.41
C LEU A 540 23.56 -3.97 2.93
N MET A 541 23.23 -2.67 2.87
CA MET A 541 21.88 -2.19 2.51
C MET A 541 21.41 -2.69 1.12
N PRO A 542 22.22 -2.66 0.04
CA PRO A 542 21.80 -3.24 -1.25
C PRO A 542 21.51 -4.75 -1.20
N VAL A 543 22.22 -5.48 -0.35
CA VAL A 543 21.96 -6.92 -0.13
C VAL A 543 20.62 -7.12 0.58
N MET A 544 20.33 -6.29 1.58
CA MET A 544 18.99 -6.31 2.23
C MET A 544 17.89 -5.92 1.24
N PHE A 545 18.13 -4.94 0.39
CA PHE A 545 17.20 -4.54 -0.65
C PHE A 545 16.93 -5.66 -1.65
N PHE A 546 17.91 -6.48 -1.98
CA PHE A 546 17.70 -7.65 -2.83
C PHE A 546 16.62 -8.57 -2.25
N PHE A 547 16.72 -8.96 -0.99
CA PHE A 547 15.73 -9.82 -0.33
C PHE A 547 14.34 -9.17 -0.21
N MET A 548 14.30 -7.84 -0.08
CA MET A 548 13.05 -7.11 0.03
C MET A 548 12.37 -6.91 -1.33
N PHE A 549 13.14 -6.59 -2.38
CA PHE A 549 12.60 -6.17 -3.67
C PHE A 549 12.54 -7.29 -4.72
N ASN A 550 13.01 -8.50 -4.40
CA ASN A 550 12.98 -9.63 -5.33
C ASN A 550 11.55 -9.98 -5.79
N ASP A 551 10.59 -9.93 -4.86
CA ASP A 551 9.15 -10.19 -5.14
C ASP A 551 8.39 -8.97 -5.69
N TYR A 552 9.06 -7.80 -5.81
CA TYR A 552 8.39 -6.58 -6.22
C TYR A 552 8.28 -6.44 -7.73
N ALA A 553 7.32 -5.60 -8.16
CA ALA A 553 7.09 -5.28 -9.56
C ALA A 553 8.37 -4.87 -10.29
N ALA A 554 8.61 -5.48 -11.45
CA ALA A 554 9.78 -5.21 -12.29
C ALA A 554 9.86 -3.73 -12.70
N GLY A 555 8.71 -3.08 -12.93
CA GLY A 555 8.63 -1.64 -13.22
C GLY A 555 9.18 -0.77 -12.10
N LEU A 556 8.97 -1.14 -10.82
CA LEU A 556 9.52 -0.42 -9.68
C LEU A 556 11.04 -0.59 -9.59
N ASN A 557 11.53 -1.82 -9.72
CA ASN A 557 12.95 -2.12 -9.73
C ASN A 557 13.65 -1.42 -10.90
N PHE A 558 13.02 -1.43 -12.09
CA PHE A 558 13.50 -0.73 -13.27
C PHE A 558 13.55 0.79 -13.05
N TYR A 559 12.50 1.40 -12.49
CA TYR A 559 12.51 2.83 -12.12
C TYR A 559 13.69 3.17 -11.20
N TYR A 560 13.93 2.36 -10.16
CA TYR A 560 15.06 2.60 -9.25
C TYR A 560 16.42 2.42 -9.93
N PHE A 561 16.57 1.40 -10.77
CA PHE A 561 17.76 1.19 -11.58
C PHE A 561 18.07 2.42 -12.43
N VAL A 562 17.09 2.90 -13.21
CA VAL A 562 17.21 4.08 -14.09
C VAL A 562 17.47 5.35 -13.26
N SER A 563 16.79 5.51 -12.14
CA SER A 563 16.97 6.66 -11.23
C SER A 563 18.39 6.74 -10.65
N LEU A 564 18.97 5.60 -10.26
CA LEU A 564 20.35 5.52 -9.77
C LEU A 564 21.36 5.78 -10.90
N PHE A 565 21.09 5.24 -12.09
CA PHE A 565 21.91 5.47 -13.27
C PHE A 565 22.00 6.98 -13.60
N PHE A 566 20.87 7.68 -13.68
CA PHE A 566 20.87 9.13 -13.89
C PHE A 566 21.52 9.90 -12.74
N SER A 567 21.34 9.46 -11.49
CA SER A 567 22.01 10.08 -10.33
C SER A 567 23.52 9.94 -10.43
N ALA A 568 24.04 8.76 -10.82
CA ALA A 568 25.44 8.52 -11.05
C ALA A 568 25.99 9.36 -12.20
N ALA A 569 25.27 9.44 -13.31
CA ALA A 569 25.63 10.27 -14.46
C ALA A 569 25.70 11.77 -14.10
N ILE A 570 24.70 12.29 -13.39
CA ILE A 570 24.67 13.68 -12.90
C ILE A 570 25.88 13.93 -11.99
N MET A 571 26.16 13.05 -11.06
CA MET A 571 27.29 13.18 -10.14
C MET A 571 28.63 13.16 -10.90
N TRP A 572 28.77 12.27 -11.89
CA TRP A 572 29.96 12.18 -12.74
C TRP A 572 30.15 13.47 -13.56
N VAL A 573 29.11 14.02 -14.19
CA VAL A 573 29.15 15.28 -14.92
C VAL A 573 29.54 16.44 -14.00
N LEU A 574 28.90 16.56 -12.83
CA LEU A 574 29.23 17.60 -11.86
C LEU A 574 30.67 17.52 -11.38
N ARG A 575 31.20 16.31 -11.18
CA ARG A 575 32.61 16.10 -10.79
C ARG A 575 33.58 16.53 -11.90
N LYS A 576 33.29 16.19 -13.15
CA LYS A 576 34.12 16.54 -14.31
C LYS A 576 34.10 18.04 -14.61
N THR A 577 32.98 18.71 -14.39
CA THR A 577 32.81 20.14 -14.67
C THR A 577 33.26 21.05 -13.54
N THR A 578 33.49 20.53 -12.33
CA THR A 578 33.94 21.32 -11.17
C THR A 578 35.46 21.41 -11.15
N ASN A 579 35.99 22.64 -11.24
CA ASN A 579 37.43 22.90 -11.10
C ASN A 579 37.76 23.21 -9.64
N ASP A 580 38.50 22.31 -8.99
CA ASP A 580 38.82 22.39 -7.57
C ASP A 580 39.76 23.57 -7.24
N GLU A 581 40.68 23.96 -8.15
CA GLU A 581 41.58 25.11 -7.96
C GLU A 581 40.82 26.43 -7.97
N LYS A 582 39.95 26.62 -8.96
CA LYS A 582 39.08 27.81 -9.03
C LYS A 582 38.18 27.92 -7.80
N LEU A 583 37.65 26.76 -7.34
CA LEU A 583 36.78 26.71 -6.17
C LEU A 583 37.55 27.12 -4.91
N LEU A 584 38.77 26.64 -4.74
CA LEU A 584 39.63 27.02 -3.62
C LEU A 584 39.95 28.51 -3.63
N ALA A 585 40.34 29.05 -4.81
CA ALA A 585 40.62 30.50 -4.95
C ALA A 585 39.42 31.38 -4.55
N ILE A 586 38.20 30.97 -4.93
CA ILE A 586 36.96 31.69 -4.52
C ILE A 586 36.75 31.61 -3.00
N LEU A 587 37.03 30.46 -2.39
CA LEU A 587 36.91 30.29 -0.94
C LEU A 587 37.96 31.11 -0.17
N GLU A 588 39.16 31.20 -0.69
CA GLU A 588 40.22 32.02 -0.09
C GLU A 588 39.92 33.54 -0.18
N ALA A 589 39.40 34.00 -1.31
CA ALA A 589 38.92 35.36 -1.43
C ALA A 589 37.82 35.68 -0.40
N ARG A 590 36.85 34.77 -0.26
CA ARG A 590 35.77 34.89 0.73
C ARG A 590 36.28 34.85 2.18
N TYR A 591 37.28 34.02 2.47
CA TYR A 591 37.91 33.96 3.78
C TYR A 591 38.56 35.29 4.16
N LYS A 592 39.31 35.92 3.22
CA LYS A 592 39.91 37.25 3.40
C LYS A 592 38.83 38.33 3.65
N GLU A 593 37.74 38.32 2.92
CA GLU A 593 36.59 39.21 3.09
C GLU A 593 35.91 39.02 4.47
N ASN A 594 35.62 37.80 4.85
CA ASN A 594 34.98 37.47 6.14
C ASN A 594 35.91 37.79 7.35
N LYS A 595 37.23 37.71 7.15
CA LYS A 595 38.22 38.09 8.18
C LYS A 595 38.30 39.62 8.32
N ALA A 596 38.17 40.37 7.24
CA ALA A 596 38.14 41.82 7.25
C ALA A 596 36.81 42.37 7.79
N ASN A 597 35.69 41.71 7.51
CA ASN A 597 34.35 42.06 7.95
C ASN A 597 33.65 40.83 8.57
N PRO A 598 33.83 40.55 9.84
CA PRO A 598 33.21 39.38 10.47
C PRO A 598 31.68 39.54 10.49
N LYS A 599 31.00 38.84 9.57
CA LYS A 599 29.53 38.74 9.55
C LYS A 599 29.05 38.04 10.81
N LYS A 600 28.10 38.65 11.53
CA LYS A 600 27.41 38.00 12.63
C LYS A 600 26.85 36.65 12.15
N MET A 601 27.17 35.59 12.84
CA MET A 601 26.57 34.26 12.57
C MET A 601 25.06 34.39 12.62
N SER A 602 24.38 34.00 11.56
CA SER A 602 22.92 34.06 11.47
C SER A 602 22.34 32.66 11.27
N GLY A 603 21.14 32.43 11.80
CA GLY A 603 20.39 31.20 11.60
C GLY A 603 20.76 30.04 12.53
N LEU A 604 20.61 28.81 12.03
CA LEU A 604 20.78 27.55 12.80
C LEU A 604 22.17 27.43 13.43
N ALA A 605 23.21 27.89 12.75
CA ALA A 605 24.60 27.89 13.23
C ALA A 605 24.79 28.78 14.47
N ALA A 606 24.11 29.93 14.53
CA ALA A 606 24.12 30.82 15.70
C ALA A 606 23.39 30.22 16.88
N ARG A 607 22.28 29.51 16.65
CA ARG A 607 21.52 28.80 17.68
C ARG A 607 22.31 27.62 18.25
N LEU A 608 22.96 26.82 17.41
CA LEU A 608 23.84 25.73 17.84
C LEU A 608 25.03 26.23 18.66
N ALA A 609 25.67 27.32 18.23
CA ALA A 609 26.76 27.94 18.99
C ALA A 609 26.30 28.51 20.34
N ALA A 610 25.09 29.08 20.41
CA ALA A 610 24.48 29.54 21.66
C ALA A 610 24.18 28.39 22.63
N MET A 611 23.56 27.31 22.12
CA MET A 611 23.29 26.10 22.93
C MET A 611 24.58 25.42 23.42
N GLN A 612 25.64 25.43 22.62
CA GLN A 612 26.95 24.89 23.05
C GLN A 612 27.59 25.75 24.12
N LYS A 613 27.54 27.08 24.03
CA LYS A 613 28.00 27.98 25.11
C LYS A 613 27.26 27.75 26.41
N GLU A 614 25.95 27.61 26.33
CA GLU A 614 25.11 27.37 27.51
C GLU A 614 25.43 26.00 28.16
N ALA A 615 25.67 24.97 27.33
CA ALA A 615 26.12 23.65 27.82
C ALA A 615 27.50 23.69 28.49
N GLU A 616 28.43 24.51 27.93
CA GLU A 616 29.77 24.72 28.51
C GLU A 616 29.72 25.49 29.84
N GLU A 617 28.89 26.49 29.92
CA GLU A 617 28.66 27.26 31.17
C GLU A 617 28.03 26.39 32.26
N LEU A 618 27.04 25.57 31.89
CA LEU A 618 26.43 24.57 32.78
C LEU A 618 27.45 23.53 33.29
N LYS A 619 28.37 23.10 32.40
CA LYS A 619 29.42 22.16 32.80
C LYS A 619 30.43 22.79 33.75
N LYS A 620 30.87 24.03 33.49
CA LYS A 620 31.74 24.80 34.42
C LYS A 620 31.08 25.08 35.77
N GLN A 621 29.77 25.36 35.78
CA GLN A 621 29.01 25.53 37.01
C GLN A 621 28.85 24.23 37.80
N ARG A 622 28.78 23.07 37.15
CA ARG A 622 28.76 21.75 37.80
C ARG A 622 30.13 21.39 38.38
N GLU A 623 31.23 21.67 37.63
CA GLU A 623 32.61 21.43 38.10
C GLU A 623 33.02 22.37 39.22
N ALA A 624 32.43 23.58 39.32
CA ALA A 624 32.66 24.52 40.44
C ALA A 624 31.82 24.21 41.68
N ARG A 625 30.85 23.31 41.61
CA ARG A 625 30.01 22.85 42.72
C ARG A 625 30.49 21.54 43.37
N HIS A 626 31.47 20.90 42.78
CA HIS A 626 32.23 19.75 43.31
C HIS A 626 33.63 20.18 43.71
#